data_9898d6dd4e68dfcb4d41e60657ed1dfd
#
_entry.id   9898d6dd4e68dfcb4d41e60657ed1dfd
#
_cell.length_a   1.000
_cell.length_b   1.000
_cell.length_c   1.000
_cell.angle_alpha   90.00
_cell.angle_beta   90.00
_cell.angle_gamma   90.00
#
_symmetry.space_group_name_H-M   'P 1'
#
loop_
_entity.id
_entity.type
_entity.pdbx_description
1 polymer ?
#
loop_
_entity_poly.entity_id
_entity_poly.type
_entity_poly.pdbx_seq_one_letter_code
_entity_poly.pdbx_strand_id
1 'polypeptide(L)'
;MKRFAASTVAIVALAMASMTALAAPRTAEEIVGDYQAVANPQLDRSKTEDQAYVKQYMSERQAAELKRAALAKELFELDKGHAMLPAQMTARWRVMATGADSATVKDEIAAVIKVGGPEPLVVAARSANTMLAFRRMQAGRGTFDDAKAAVEELVANHPKDPQSPAALAQLASMADDATVRGAVEARLLAEYPDSRAAKFVKGDIRRRDGVGKPFELSFTEAITGQNVSIESLKGKVVVIDFWATWCGPCVAEMPKLKSLYADWKDKGVEFIGVSLDQPEDKGGLTALKAYVTKESLAWPQYYQGNFWDSDFSVSWGVNSIPAVFVVDADGNLHSTDARGKLEEIVPALLARRDAAAKPAN
;
A
#
# COMPACT_ATOMS: atom_id res chain seq x y z
N MET A 1 100.04 -18.66 -14.74
CA MET A 1 99.76 -20.11 -14.50
C MET A 1 98.42 -20.19 -13.84
N LYS A 2 97.64 -21.11 -14.20
CA LYS A 2 96.28 -21.47 -13.79
C LYS A 2 95.15 -20.67 -14.48
N ARG A 3 94.57 -21.29 -15.47
CA ARG A 3 93.33 -20.95 -16.18
C ARG A 3 92.15 -21.29 -15.29
N PHE A 4 91.22 -20.37 -15.16
CA PHE A 4 89.89 -20.70 -14.65
C PHE A 4 88.88 -20.60 -15.79
N ALA A 5 88.23 -21.75 -16.06
CA ALA A 5 87.19 -21.87 -17.02
C ALA A 5 85.88 -21.27 -16.45
N ALA A 6 85.26 -20.41 -17.21
CA ALA A 6 83.95 -19.87 -16.88
C ALA A 6 82.85 -20.83 -17.42
N SER A 7 82.10 -21.43 -16.53
CA SER A 7 80.86 -22.19 -16.83
C SER A 7 79.74 -21.21 -17.00
N THR A 8 79.20 -21.17 -18.21
CA THR A 8 77.99 -20.40 -18.54
C THR A 8 76.78 -21.25 -18.17
N VAL A 9 76.10 -20.90 -17.11
CA VAL A 9 74.79 -21.45 -16.75
C VAL A 9 73.75 -20.66 -17.46
N ALA A 10 73.08 -21.28 -18.47
CA ALA A 10 71.92 -20.70 -19.12
C ALA A 10 70.71 -20.87 -18.21
N ILE A 11 70.24 -19.76 -17.66
CA ILE A 11 68.94 -19.72 -16.94
C ILE A 11 67.86 -19.59 -18.01
N VAL A 12 67.14 -20.70 -18.29
CA VAL A 12 65.88 -20.70 -19.05
C VAL A 12 64.83 -20.15 -18.11
N ALA A 13 64.51 -18.90 -18.20
CA ALA A 13 63.37 -18.30 -17.53
C ALA A 13 62.11 -18.80 -18.26
N LEU A 14 61.45 -19.79 -17.66
CA LEU A 14 60.12 -20.24 -18.08
C LEU A 14 59.10 -19.15 -17.63
N ALA A 15 58.80 -18.21 -18.52
CA ALA A 15 57.71 -17.25 -18.35
C ALA A 15 56.40 -18.06 -18.43
N MET A 16 55.89 -18.49 -17.25
CA MET A 16 54.49 -18.90 -17.14
C MET A 16 53.63 -17.64 -17.26
N ALA A 17 53.24 -17.31 -18.46
CA ALA A 17 52.11 -16.44 -18.71
C ALA A 17 50.87 -17.16 -18.20
N SER A 18 50.46 -16.84 -16.97
CA SER A 18 49.12 -17.16 -16.50
C SER A 18 48.15 -16.40 -17.37
N MET A 19 47.74 -17.00 -18.47
CA MET A 19 46.53 -16.59 -19.16
C MET A 19 45.38 -16.91 -18.22
N THR A 20 44.98 -15.94 -17.37
CA THR A 20 43.64 -15.92 -16.85
C THR A 20 42.76 -15.90 -18.09
N ALA A 21 42.18 -17.06 -18.39
CA ALA A 21 41.11 -17.15 -19.40
C ALA A 21 40.06 -16.15 -18.94
N LEU A 22 39.94 -15.00 -19.64
CA LEU A 22 38.78 -14.16 -19.50
C LEU A 22 37.59 -15.06 -19.79
N ALA A 23 36.78 -15.33 -18.76
CA ALA A 23 35.52 -16.03 -18.97
C ALA A 23 34.79 -15.33 -20.12
N ALA A 24 34.23 -16.08 -21.03
CA ALA A 24 33.45 -15.51 -22.12
C ALA A 24 32.38 -14.59 -21.52
N PRO A 25 32.09 -13.42 -22.12
CA PRO A 25 31.06 -12.56 -21.64
C PRO A 25 29.74 -13.32 -21.56
N ARG A 26 29.03 -13.16 -20.45
CA ARG A 26 27.75 -13.84 -20.24
C ARG A 26 26.72 -13.39 -21.27
N THR A 27 25.83 -14.30 -21.65
CA THR A 27 24.69 -13.98 -22.53
C THR A 27 23.49 -13.45 -21.69
N ALA A 28 22.54 -12.81 -22.37
CA ALA A 28 21.31 -12.36 -21.74
C ALA A 28 20.50 -13.55 -21.18
N GLU A 29 20.48 -14.69 -21.91
CA GLU A 29 19.80 -15.90 -21.48
C GLU A 29 20.40 -16.49 -20.20
N GLU A 30 21.72 -16.48 -20.07
CA GLU A 30 22.40 -16.93 -18.85
C GLU A 30 22.07 -16.04 -17.66
N ILE A 31 22.04 -14.72 -17.85
CA ILE A 31 21.68 -13.77 -16.78
C ILE A 31 20.20 -13.95 -16.37
N VAL A 32 19.30 -14.12 -17.33
CA VAL A 32 17.88 -14.39 -17.10
C VAL A 32 17.70 -15.72 -16.37
N GLY A 33 18.41 -16.76 -16.78
CA GLY A 33 18.41 -18.07 -16.11
C GLY A 33 18.82 -17.95 -14.64
N ASP A 34 19.92 -17.24 -14.36
CA ASP A 34 20.39 -17.01 -13.00
C ASP A 34 19.41 -16.17 -12.18
N TYR A 35 18.78 -15.16 -12.80
CA TYR A 35 17.74 -14.35 -12.13
C TYR A 35 16.54 -15.21 -11.69
N GLN A 36 16.09 -16.10 -12.57
CA GLN A 36 14.99 -17.02 -12.28
C GLN A 36 15.37 -18.09 -11.25
N ALA A 37 16.62 -18.52 -11.25
CA ALA A 37 17.14 -19.50 -10.31
C ALA A 37 17.35 -18.96 -8.88
N VAL A 38 17.30 -17.64 -8.66
CA VAL A 38 17.39 -17.11 -7.30
C VAL A 38 16.19 -17.57 -6.49
N ALA A 39 16.42 -18.47 -5.51
CA ALA A 39 15.36 -18.99 -4.66
C ALA A 39 14.67 -17.89 -3.84
N ASN A 40 13.34 -18.00 -3.67
CA ASN A 40 12.61 -17.24 -2.69
C ASN A 40 12.56 -18.03 -1.39
N PRO A 41 13.07 -17.50 -0.27
CA PRO A 41 12.88 -18.13 1.02
C PRO A 41 11.40 -18.33 1.30
N GLN A 42 11.03 -19.49 1.81
CA GLN A 42 9.65 -19.80 2.17
C GLN A 42 9.43 -19.46 3.66
N LEU A 43 8.37 -18.70 3.94
CA LEU A 43 7.99 -18.38 5.31
C LEU A 43 7.26 -19.57 5.93
N ASP A 44 7.86 -20.17 6.96
CA ASP A 44 7.19 -21.12 7.82
C ASP A 44 6.29 -20.37 8.82
N ARG A 45 4.99 -20.39 8.54
CA ARG A 45 4.00 -19.66 9.34
C ARG A 45 3.88 -20.16 10.76
N SER A 46 4.32 -21.40 11.05
CA SER A 46 4.32 -21.96 12.41
C SER A 46 5.40 -21.35 13.30
N LYS A 47 6.40 -20.68 12.70
CA LYS A 47 7.57 -20.09 13.40
C LYS A 47 7.56 -18.55 13.42
N THR A 48 6.45 -17.93 13.08
CA THR A 48 6.37 -16.44 13.02
C THR A 48 6.46 -15.76 14.39
N GLU A 49 6.29 -16.49 15.48
CA GLU A 49 6.50 -15.99 16.84
C GLU A 49 7.98 -16.06 17.28
N ASP A 50 8.81 -16.86 16.59
CA ASP A 50 10.26 -16.93 16.84
C ASP A 50 10.96 -15.75 16.14
N GLN A 51 11.38 -14.78 16.95
CA GLN A 51 12.06 -13.58 16.45
C GLN A 51 13.39 -13.88 15.74
N ALA A 52 14.12 -14.92 16.16
CA ALA A 52 15.38 -15.31 15.53
C ALA A 52 15.11 -15.88 14.13
N TYR A 53 14.11 -16.76 14.01
CA TYR A 53 13.65 -17.29 12.73
C TYR A 53 13.18 -16.16 11.79
N VAL A 54 12.33 -15.25 12.27
CA VAL A 54 11.83 -14.13 11.45
C VAL A 54 12.97 -13.25 10.97
N LYS A 55 13.95 -12.95 11.84
CA LYS A 55 15.13 -12.17 11.48
C LYS A 55 15.97 -12.88 10.40
N GLN A 56 16.19 -14.18 10.54
CA GLN A 56 16.91 -14.97 9.55
C GLN A 56 16.17 -14.98 8.21
N TYR A 57 14.87 -15.28 8.20
CA TYR A 57 14.02 -15.26 7.01
C TYR A 57 14.09 -13.91 6.28
N MET A 58 13.98 -12.79 7.01
CA MET A 58 14.06 -11.45 6.43
C MET A 58 15.43 -11.17 5.82
N SER A 59 16.51 -11.63 6.47
CA SER A 59 17.88 -11.50 5.95
C SER A 59 18.09 -12.29 4.66
N GLU A 60 17.64 -13.54 4.62
CA GLU A 60 17.73 -14.40 3.44
C GLU A 60 16.90 -13.83 2.26
N ARG A 61 15.70 -13.34 2.56
CA ARG A 61 14.85 -12.67 1.58
C ARG A 61 15.52 -11.43 1.01
N GLN A 62 16.09 -10.58 1.86
CA GLN A 62 16.82 -9.39 1.43
C GLN A 62 18.03 -9.75 0.56
N ALA A 63 18.79 -10.76 0.92
CA ALA A 63 19.93 -11.23 0.13
C ALA A 63 19.49 -11.72 -1.27
N ALA A 64 18.38 -12.46 -1.37
CA ALA A 64 17.81 -12.90 -2.63
C ALA A 64 17.35 -11.71 -3.50
N GLU A 65 16.69 -10.71 -2.91
CA GLU A 65 16.26 -9.49 -3.60
C GLU A 65 17.46 -8.68 -4.13
N LEU A 66 18.53 -8.52 -3.33
CA LEU A 66 19.75 -7.83 -3.75
C LEU A 66 20.47 -8.58 -4.89
N LYS A 67 20.52 -9.92 -4.83
CA LYS A 67 21.10 -10.72 -5.92
C LYS A 67 20.32 -10.52 -7.23
N ARG A 68 18.98 -10.55 -7.19
CA ARG A 68 18.15 -10.23 -8.37
C ARG A 68 18.38 -8.82 -8.86
N ALA A 69 18.51 -7.87 -7.95
CA ALA A 69 18.77 -6.48 -8.29
C ALA A 69 20.12 -6.30 -9.03
N ALA A 70 21.15 -7.05 -8.64
CA ALA A 70 22.43 -7.06 -9.33
C ALA A 70 22.31 -7.64 -10.74
N LEU A 71 21.64 -8.78 -10.89
CA LEU A 71 21.42 -9.44 -12.19
C LEU A 71 20.57 -8.58 -13.14
N ALA A 72 19.57 -7.86 -12.62
CA ALA A 72 18.78 -6.92 -13.41
C ALA A 72 19.65 -5.78 -14.00
N LYS A 73 20.61 -5.27 -13.22
CA LYS A 73 21.56 -4.26 -13.69
C LYS A 73 22.49 -4.83 -14.77
N GLU A 74 23.03 -6.02 -14.55
CA GLU A 74 23.89 -6.70 -15.51
C GLU A 74 23.16 -6.93 -16.84
N LEU A 75 21.91 -7.38 -16.81
CA LEU A 75 21.07 -7.54 -18.01
C LEU A 75 20.86 -6.20 -18.71
N PHE A 76 20.57 -5.13 -17.98
CA PHE A 76 20.40 -3.80 -18.55
C PHE A 76 21.68 -3.27 -19.22
N GLU A 77 22.84 -3.53 -18.64
CA GLU A 77 24.13 -3.13 -19.20
C GLU A 77 24.44 -3.90 -20.49
N LEU A 78 24.01 -5.16 -20.57
CA LEU A 78 24.24 -6.02 -21.73
C LEU A 78 23.24 -5.81 -22.86
N ASP A 79 21.93 -5.79 -22.53
CA ASP A 79 20.82 -5.68 -23.50
C ASP A 79 19.73 -4.75 -22.99
N LYS A 80 19.85 -3.48 -23.32
CA LYS A 80 18.87 -2.43 -22.91
C LYS A 80 17.47 -2.63 -23.51
N GLY A 81 17.34 -3.47 -24.53
CA GLY A 81 16.09 -3.79 -25.21
C GLY A 81 15.34 -5.00 -24.66
N HIS A 82 15.95 -5.73 -23.72
CA HIS A 82 15.40 -7.00 -23.25
C HIS A 82 14.00 -6.86 -22.62
N ALA A 83 13.06 -7.71 -23.03
CA ALA A 83 11.65 -7.61 -22.68
C ALA A 83 11.35 -7.70 -21.17
N MET A 84 12.22 -8.35 -20.40
CA MET A 84 12.06 -8.48 -18.94
C MET A 84 12.51 -7.23 -18.14
N LEU A 85 13.30 -6.34 -18.74
CA LEU A 85 13.89 -5.21 -18.04
C LEU A 85 12.89 -4.29 -17.31
N PRO A 86 11.72 -3.95 -17.87
CA PRO A 86 10.80 -3.06 -17.18
C PRO A 86 10.43 -3.57 -15.78
N ALA A 87 10.09 -4.86 -15.66
CA ALA A 87 9.74 -5.48 -14.40
C ALA A 87 10.94 -5.66 -13.46
N GLN A 88 12.08 -6.14 -14.01
CA GLN A 88 13.28 -6.40 -13.24
C GLN A 88 13.93 -5.12 -12.71
N MET A 89 14.00 -4.07 -13.52
CA MET A 89 14.54 -2.77 -13.11
C MET A 89 13.62 -2.09 -12.10
N THR A 90 12.29 -2.19 -12.26
CA THR A 90 11.34 -1.71 -11.24
C THR A 90 11.57 -2.39 -9.89
N ALA A 91 11.76 -3.71 -9.89
CA ALA A 91 12.05 -4.47 -8.68
C ALA A 91 13.41 -4.04 -8.06
N ARG A 92 14.45 -3.88 -8.89
CA ARG A 92 15.76 -3.38 -8.47
C ARG A 92 15.64 -1.99 -7.80
N TRP A 93 15.05 -1.02 -8.47
CA TRP A 93 14.93 0.33 -7.94
C TRP A 93 14.13 0.38 -6.64
N ARG A 94 13.09 -0.44 -6.51
CA ARG A 94 12.31 -0.56 -5.28
C ARG A 94 13.15 -1.06 -4.10
N VAL A 95 13.98 -2.09 -4.32
CA VAL A 95 14.84 -2.68 -3.29
C VAL A 95 15.95 -1.71 -2.91
N MET A 96 16.64 -1.14 -3.89
CA MET A 96 17.77 -0.24 -3.68
C MET A 96 17.36 1.11 -3.09
N ALA A 97 16.14 1.58 -3.35
CA ALA A 97 15.63 2.85 -2.82
C ALA A 97 15.39 2.86 -1.29
N THR A 98 15.43 1.70 -0.63
CA THR A 98 15.20 1.58 0.83
C THR A 98 16.46 1.83 1.66
N GLY A 99 17.64 1.86 1.06
CA GLY A 99 18.95 1.94 1.74
C GLY A 99 19.68 3.28 1.56
N ALA A 100 20.97 3.25 1.91
CA ALA A 100 21.91 4.36 1.70
C ALA A 100 22.12 4.70 0.21
N ASP A 101 21.79 3.76 -0.68
CA ASP A 101 22.02 3.83 -2.12
C ASP A 101 20.99 4.65 -2.90
N SER A 102 20.08 5.35 -2.22
CA SER A 102 19.01 6.11 -2.87
C SER A 102 19.49 7.19 -3.84
N ALA A 103 20.71 7.72 -3.67
CA ALA A 103 21.33 8.65 -4.63
C ALA A 103 21.75 7.93 -5.91
N THR A 104 22.43 6.78 -5.80
CA THR A 104 22.83 5.95 -6.94
C THR A 104 21.61 5.49 -7.76
N VAL A 105 20.51 5.13 -7.08
CA VAL A 105 19.26 4.76 -7.75
C VAL A 105 18.65 5.94 -8.51
N LYS A 106 18.69 7.15 -7.94
CA LYS A 106 18.22 8.36 -8.61
C LYS A 106 19.01 8.61 -9.92
N ASP A 107 20.33 8.49 -9.85
CA ASP A 107 21.19 8.72 -11.01
C ASP A 107 20.99 7.63 -12.09
N GLU A 108 20.80 6.39 -11.68
CA GLU A 108 20.50 5.26 -12.59
C GLU A 108 19.14 5.46 -13.30
N ILE A 109 18.09 5.83 -12.56
CA ILE A 109 16.78 6.14 -13.12
C ILE A 109 16.87 7.32 -14.10
N ALA A 110 17.53 8.41 -13.70
CA ALA A 110 17.72 9.58 -14.56
C ALA A 110 18.48 9.24 -15.84
N ALA A 111 19.50 8.37 -15.76
CA ALA A 111 20.24 7.90 -16.93
C ALA A 111 19.33 7.11 -17.89
N VAL A 112 18.48 6.23 -17.39
CA VAL A 112 17.51 5.49 -18.21
C VAL A 112 16.53 6.43 -18.91
N ILE A 113 15.97 7.40 -18.18
CA ILE A 113 15.05 8.40 -18.76
C ILE A 113 15.75 9.23 -19.85
N LYS A 114 16.99 9.66 -19.60
CA LYS A 114 17.76 10.49 -20.54
C LYS A 114 18.18 9.75 -21.79
N VAL A 115 18.66 8.52 -21.65
CA VAL A 115 19.13 7.70 -22.78
C VAL A 115 17.94 7.22 -23.63
N GLY A 116 16.78 7.08 -23.01
CA GLY A 116 15.62 6.46 -23.63
C GLY A 116 15.77 4.93 -23.72
N GLY A 117 14.86 4.32 -24.44
CA GLY A 117 14.84 2.85 -24.62
C GLY A 117 13.44 2.40 -25.01
N PRO A 118 13.14 1.10 -24.90
CA PRO A 118 11.78 0.62 -25.08
C PRO A 118 10.81 1.38 -24.18
N GLU A 119 9.68 1.80 -24.73
CA GLU A 119 8.66 2.59 -24.03
C GLU A 119 8.30 2.01 -22.63
N PRO A 120 8.09 0.69 -22.47
CA PRO A 120 7.80 0.12 -21.16
C PRO A 120 8.91 0.34 -20.12
N LEU A 121 10.17 0.38 -20.53
CA LEU A 121 11.29 0.65 -19.62
C LEU A 121 11.35 2.12 -19.19
N VAL A 122 11.09 3.04 -20.11
CA VAL A 122 11.06 4.48 -19.83
C VAL A 122 9.88 4.82 -18.90
N VAL A 123 8.70 4.23 -19.13
CA VAL A 123 7.53 4.34 -18.24
C VAL A 123 7.89 3.83 -16.84
N ALA A 124 8.49 2.64 -16.74
CA ALA A 124 8.92 2.07 -15.47
C ALA A 124 9.92 2.98 -14.73
N ALA A 125 10.85 3.61 -15.46
CA ALA A 125 11.82 4.53 -14.89
C ALA A 125 11.15 5.81 -14.34
N ARG A 126 10.22 6.43 -15.09
CA ARG A 126 9.48 7.60 -14.60
C ARG A 126 8.59 7.29 -13.40
N SER A 127 7.93 6.14 -13.41
CA SER A 127 7.15 5.66 -12.27
C SER A 127 8.03 5.41 -11.03
N ALA A 128 9.21 4.84 -11.23
CA ALA A 128 10.20 4.64 -10.17
C ALA A 128 10.75 5.97 -9.63
N ASN A 129 10.98 6.97 -10.52
CA ASN A 129 11.39 8.33 -10.12
C ASN A 129 10.34 8.97 -9.20
N THR A 130 9.08 8.88 -9.57
CA THR A 130 7.95 9.39 -8.78
C THR A 130 7.90 8.71 -7.40
N MET A 131 7.98 7.38 -7.34
CA MET A 131 8.00 6.64 -6.08
C MET A 131 9.22 7.00 -5.21
N LEU A 132 10.40 7.16 -5.82
CA LEU A 132 11.61 7.56 -5.12
C LEU A 132 11.48 8.98 -4.54
N ALA A 133 10.89 9.92 -5.30
CA ALA A 133 10.65 11.28 -4.85
C ALA A 133 9.73 11.31 -3.62
N PHE A 134 8.64 10.57 -3.63
CA PHE A 134 7.75 10.42 -2.47
C PHE A 134 8.48 9.84 -1.24
N ARG A 135 9.25 8.77 -1.42
CA ARG A 135 10.01 8.17 -0.32
C ARG A 135 11.04 9.11 0.27
N ARG A 136 11.74 9.87 -0.59
CA ARG A 136 12.73 10.87 -0.15
C ARG A 136 12.06 11.98 0.64
N MET A 137 10.91 12.46 0.20
CA MET A 137 10.11 13.45 0.92
C MET A 137 9.69 12.93 2.30
N GLN A 138 9.12 11.72 2.38
CA GLN A 138 8.72 11.09 3.65
C GLN A 138 9.91 10.89 4.62
N ALA A 139 11.12 10.66 4.08
CA ALA A 139 12.34 10.51 4.86
C ALA A 139 13.04 11.85 5.19
N GLY A 140 12.43 13.00 4.88
CA GLY A 140 13.02 14.34 5.08
C GLY A 140 14.26 14.62 4.20
N ARG A 141 14.43 13.88 3.11
CA ARG A 141 15.57 13.97 2.16
C ARG A 141 15.17 14.52 0.79
N GLY A 142 13.95 14.97 0.63
CA GLY A 142 13.37 15.58 -0.56
C GLY A 142 12.26 16.55 -0.18
N THR A 143 11.79 17.31 -1.16
CA THR A 143 10.74 18.31 -0.99
C THR A 143 9.45 17.88 -1.68
N PHE A 144 8.34 18.56 -1.37
CA PHE A 144 7.09 18.41 -2.10
C PHE A 144 7.24 18.79 -3.57
N ASP A 145 8.04 19.82 -3.86
CA ASP A 145 8.31 20.26 -5.24
C ASP A 145 9.10 19.21 -6.05
N ASP A 146 10.03 18.47 -5.42
CA ASP A 146 10.70 17.34 -6.07
C ASP A 146 9.68 16.24 -6.45
N ALA A 147 8.76 15.91 -5.54
CA ALA A 147 7.73 14.92 -5.79
C ALA A 147 6.75 15.40 -6.87
N LYS A 148 6.34 16.67 -6.81
CA LYS A 148 5.47 17.29 -7.82
C LYS A 148 6.11 17.27 -9.20
N ALA A 149 7.37 17.64 -9.31
CA ALA A 149 8.09 17.63 -10.60
C ALA A 149 8.16 16.21 -11.20
N ALA A 150 8.41 15.19 -10.38
CA ALA A 150 8.42 13.80 -10.84
C ALA A 150 7.04 13.31 -11.30
N VAL A 151 5.97 13.70 -10.60
CA VAL A 151 4.58 13.39 -10.99
C VAL A 151 4.22 14.09 -12.31
N GLU A 152 4.56 15.37 -12.43
CA GLU A 152 4.32 16.15 -13.67
C GLU A 152 5.01 15.52 -14.88
N GLU A 153 6.26 15.09 -14.71
CA GLU A 153 7.00 14.41 -15.78
C GLU A 153 6.33 13.09 -16.19
N LEU A 154 5.87 12.28 -15.21
CA LEU A 154 5.15 11.04 -15.50
C LEU A 154 3.86 11.31 -16.25
N VAL A 155 3.01 12.21 -15.73
CA VAL A 155 1.68 12.51 -16.29
C VAL A 155 1.78 13.13 -17.69
N ALA A 156 2.71 14.07 -17.89
CA ALA A 156 2.88 14.74 -19.18
C ALA A 156 3.34 13.79 -20.30
N ASN A 157 4.22 12.84 -19.97
CA ASN A 157 4.76 11.91 -20.96
C ASN A 157 3.93 10.62 -21.13
N HIS A 158 3.21 10.20 -20.07
CA HIS A 158 2.45 8.94 -20.05
C HIS A 158 1.05 9.14 -19.45
N PRO A 159 0.21 10.04 -20.03
CA PRO A 159 -1.10 10.36 -19.47
C PRO A 159 -2.06 9.16 -19.43
N LYS A 160 -1.83 8.13 -20.26
CA LYS A 160 -2.66 6.93 -20.31
C LYS A 160 -2.15 5.78 -19.41
N ASP A 161 -0.99 5.96 -18.77
CA ASP A 161 -0.49 4.95 -17.85
C ASP A 161 -1.34 4.91 -16.58
N PRO A 162 -1.73 3.70 -16.09
CA PRO A 162 -2.53 3.56 -14.87
C PRO A 162 -1.89 4.16 -13.63
N GLN A 163 -0.57 4.36 -13.61
CA GLN A 163 0.15 4.98 -12.50
C GLN A 163 0.02 6.50 -12.47
N SER A 164 -0.28 7.16 -13.58
CA SER A 164 -0.45 8.62 -13.65
C SER A 164 -1.55 9.13 -12.71
N PRO A 165 -2.80 8.60 -12.74
CA PRO A 165 -3.81 9.01 -11.77
C PRO A 165 -3.47 8.62 -10.33
N ALA A 166 -2.80 7.49 -10.11
CA ALA A 166 -2.36 7.07 -8.78
C ALA A 166 -1.29 8.02 -8.20
N ALA A 167 -0.35 8.48 -9.03
CA ALA A 167 0.68 9.44 -8.64
C ALA A 167 0.07 10.80 -8.27
N LEU A 168 -0.93 11.29 -9.03
CA LEU A 168 -1.66 12.51 -8.68
C LEU A 168 -2.39 12.37 -7.34
N ALA A 169 -3.09 11.25 -7.11
CA ALA A 169 -3.77 10.99 -5.84
C ALA A 169 -2.79 10.98 -4.66
N GLN A 170 -1.64 10.33 -4.82
CA GLN A 170 -0.62 10.31 -3.79
C GLN A 170 -0.02 11.69 -3.55
N LEU A 171 0.24 12.47 -4.60
CA LEU A 171 0.72 13.86 -4.48
C LEU A 171 -0.29 14.72 -3.70
N ALA A 172 -1.58 14.62 -4.03
CA ALA A 172 -2.63 15.32 -3.30
C ALA A 172 -2.64 14.95 -1.80
N SER A 173 -2.53 13.65 -1.48
CA SER A 173 -2.53 13.18 -0.09
C SER A 173 -1.34 13.65 0.75
N MET A 174 -0.24 14.04 0.10
CA MET A 174 0.99 14.52 0.73
C MET A 174 1.09 16.05 0.80
N ALA A 175 0.14 16.78 0.21
CA ALA A 175 0.12 18.22 0.25
C ALA A 175 -0.41 18.72 1.61
N ASP A 176 0.43 19.45 2.36
CA ASP A 176 0.03 20.07 3.64
C ASP A 176 -0.93 21.25 3.41
N ASP A 177 -0.67 22.05 2.36
CA ASP A 177 -1.52 23.18 2.00
C ASP A 177 -2.81 22.70 1.32
N ALA A 178 -3.96 23.12 1.86
CA ALA A 178 -5.28 22.72 1.38
C ALA A 178 -5.59 23.23 -0.04
N THR A 179 -5.05 24.37 -0.43
CA THR A 179 -5.25 24.94 -1.78
C THR A 179 -4.47 24.12 -2.80
N VAL A 180 -3.22 23.76 -2.48
CA VAL A 180 -2.38 22.90 -3.33
C VAL A 180 -3.03 21.53 -3.46
N ARG A 181 -3.48 20.94 -2.36
CA ARG A 181 -4.20 19.66 -2.35
C ARG A 181 -5.42 19.71 -3.27
N GLY A 182 -6.29 20.69 -3.06
CA GLY A 182 -7.51 20.85 -3.84
C GLY A 182 -7.24 21.04 -5.34
N ALA A 183 -6.17 21.75 -5.72
CA ALA A 183 -5.79 21.90 -7.11
C ALA A 183 -5.38 20.57 -7.77
N VAL A 184 -4.59 19.74 -7.07
CA VAL A 184 -4.18 18.41 -7.56
C VAL A 184 -5.38 17.45 -7.61
N GLU A 185 -6.24 17.46 -6.60
CA GLU A 185 -7.49 16.68 -6.56
C GLU A 185 -8.40 17.05 -7.76
N ALA A 186 -8.62 18.36 -7.97
CA ALA A 186 -9.45 18.84 -9.09
C ALA A 186 -8.90 18.41 -10.45
N ARG A 187 -7.59 18.48 -10.64
CA ARG A 187 -6.92 18.02 -11.84
C ARG A 187 -7.11 16.52 -12.06
N LEU A 188 -6.88 15.70 -11.03
CA LEU A 188 -7.09 14.24 -11.09
C LEU A 188 -8.54 13.92 -11.50
N LEU A 189 -9.52 14.60 -10.90
CA LEU A 189 -10.92 14.37 -11.17
C LEU A 189 -11.34 14.82 -12.59
N ALA A 190 -10.68 15.85 -13.16
CA ALA A 190 -10.94 16.34 -14.50
C ALA A 190 -10.27 15.46 -15.57
N GLU A 191 -9.00 15.08 -15.37
CA GLU A 191 -8.22 14.34 -16.37
C GLU A 191 -8.49 12.83 -16.33
N TYR A 192 -8.86 12.26 -15.15
CA TYR A 192 -9.02 10.82 -14.92
C TYR A 192 -10.30 10.45 -14.15
N PRO A 193 -11.51 10.95 -14.56
CA PRO A 193 -12.74 10.85 -13.76
C PRO A 193 -13.15 9.43 -13.41
N ASP A 194 -12.84 8.46 -14.27
CA ASP A 194 -13.23 7.05 -14.13
C ASP A 194 -12.14 6.18 -13.49
N SER A 195 -10.96 6.75 -13.20
CA SER A 195 -9.88 6.00 -12.58
C SER A 195 -10.24 5.57 -11.16
N ARG A 196 -9.65 4.46 -10.71
CA ARG A 196 -9.77 4.03 -9.31
C ARG A 196 -9.27 5.11 -8.35
N ALA A 197 -8.19 5.79 -8.70
CA ALA A 197 -7.64 6.89 -7.91
C ALA A 197 -8.65 8.03 -7.73
N ALA A 198 -9.35 8.44 -8.81
CA ALA A 198 -10.39 9.46 -8.74
C ALA A 198 -11.57 9.04 -7.85
N LYS A 199 -11.99 7.77 -7.91
CA LYS A 199 -13.05 7.26 -7.04
C LYS A 199 -12.67 7.39 -5.56
N PHE A 200 -11.45 7.00 -5.20
CA PHE A 200 -10.96 7.14 -3.82
C PHE A 200 -10.80 8.59 -3.40
N VAL A 201 -10.29 9.47 -4.26
CA VAL A 201 -10.17 10.90 -3.95
C VAL A 201 -11.54 11.55 -3.77
N LYS A 202 -12.55 11.22 -4.58
CA LYS A 202 -13.95 11.63 -4.35
C LYS A 202 -14.44 11.20 -2.97
N GLY A 203 -14.13 9.97 -2.57
CA GLY A 203 -14.46 9.43 -1.25
C GLY A 203 -13.72 10.16 -0.12
N ASP A 204 -12.44 10.47 -0.29
CA ASP A 204 -11.67 11.24 0.69
C ASP A 204 -12.22 12.67 0.87
N ILE A 205 -12.58 13.33 -0.22
CA ILE A 205 -13.24 14.65 -0.20
C ILE A 205 -14.57 14.53 0.56
N ARG A 206 -15.42 13.55 0.21
CA ARG A 206 -16.69 13.29 0.89
C ARG A 206 -16.50 13.05 2.39
N ARG A 207 -15.50 12.26 2.78
CA ARG A 207 -15.18 11.97 4.17
C ARG A 207 -14.75 13.22 4.93
N ARG A 208 -13.86 14.03 4.36
CA ARG A 208 -13.36 15.28 4.94
C ARG A 208 -14.46 16.31 5.08
N ASP A 209 -15.26 16.49 4.04
CA ASP A 209 -16.29 17.52 3.97
C ASP A 209 -17.63 17.05 4.55
N GLY A 210 -17.79 15.78 4.85
CA GLY A 210 -19.00 15.14 5.38
C GLY A 210 -19.17 15.27 6.88
N VAL A 211 -18.11 15.58 7.63
CA VAL A 211 -18.21 15.74 9.08
C VAL A 211 -19.15 16.88 9.43
N GLY A 212 -20.10 16.62 10.34
CA GLY A 212 -21.18 17.53 10.70
C GLY A 212 -22.38 17.52 9.75
N LYS A 213 -22.35 16.73 8.67
CA LYS A 213 -23.46 16.61 7.71
C LYS A 213 -24.19 15.27 7.87
N PRO A 214 -25.46 15.18 7.37
CA PRO A 214 -26.21 13.93 7.39
C PRO A 214 -25.42 12.77 6.74
N PHE A 215 -25.38 11.64 7.44
CA PHE A 215 -24.74 10.42 6.97
C PHE A 215 -25.79 9.47 6.39
N GLU A 216 -25.67 9.17 5.11
CA GLU A 216 -26.61 8.31 4.40
C GLU A 216 -26.07 6.87 4.34
N LEU A 217 -26.81 5.94 4.95
CA LEU A 217 -26.58 4.51 4.85
C LEU A 217 -27.92 3.78 4.98
N SER A 218 -28.21 2.93 4.01
CA SER A 218 -29.36 1.99 4.04
C SER A 218 -28.93 0.71 3.33
N PHE A 219 -29.19 -0.43 3.95
CA PHE A 219 -28.79 -1.73 3.41
C PHE A 219 -29.66 -2.87 3.94
N THR A 220 -29.62 -4.00 3.24
CA THR A 220 -30.16 -5.27 3.74
C THR A 220 -29.08 -5.99 4.54
N GLU A 221 -29.34 -6.26 5.79
CA GLU A 221 -28.42 -6.93 6.73
C GLU A 221 -28.13 -8.37 6.27
N ALA A 222 -26.86 -8.75 6.27
CA ALA A 222 -26.38 -9.98 5.62
C ALA A 222 -26.79 -11.28 6.32
N ILE A 223 -27.13 -11.24 7.62
CA ILE A 223 -27.44 -12.42 8.42
C ILE A 223 -28.95 -12.67 8.47
N THR A 224 -29.72 -11.63 8.84
CA THR A 224 -31.17 -11.71 9.07
C THR A 224 -32.00 -11.29 7.87
N GLY A 225 -31.44 -10.59 6.91
CA GLY A 225 -32.16 -10.02 5.77
C GLY A 225 -33.01 -8.79 6.10
N GLN A 226 -32.90 -8.22 7.29
CA GLN A 226 -33.64 -7.03 7.69
C GLN A 226 -33.05 -5.77 7.07
N ASN A 227 -33.90 -4.78 6.80
CA ASN A 227 -33.44 -3.48 6.35
C ASN A 227 -32.96 -2.64 7.54
N VAL A 228 -31.76 -2.09 7.43
CA VAL A 228 -31.14 -1.19 8.39
C VAL A 228 -30.80 0.12 7.70
N SER A 229 -31.11 1.26 8.36
CA SER A 229 -30.75 2.58 7.86
C SER A 229 -30.38 3.52 9.00
N ILE A 230 -29.56 4.53 8.73
CA ILE A 230 -29.26 5.60 9.70
C ILE A 230 -30.55 6.33 10.12
N GLU A 231 -31.49 6.51 9.19
CA GLU A 231 -32.77 7.14 9.48
C GLU A 231 -33.57 6.35 10.54
N SER A 232 -33.56 5.01 10.45
CA SER A 232 -34.21 4.14 11.45
C SER A 232 -33.48 4.08 12.80
N LEU A 233 -32.25 4.57 12.85
CA LEU A 233 -31.40 4.59 14.05
C LEU A 233 -31.29 5.98 14.68
N LYS A 234 -32.04 6.98 14.20
CA LYS A 234 -32.09 8.30 14.84
C LYS A 234 -32.42 8.21 16.32
N GLY A 235 -31.77 9.04 17.12
CA GLY A 235 -31.79 8.96 18.57
C GLY A 235 -30.70 8.05 19.17
N LYS A 236 -30.00 7.27 18.34
CA LYS A 236 -28.85 6.48 18.76
C LYS A 236 -27.55 7.06 18.21
N VAL A 237 -26.46 6.92 18.96
CA VAL A 237 -25.10 7.07 18.42
C VAL A 237 -24.75 5.81 17.65
N VAL A 238 -24.29 5.93 16.40
CA VAL A 238 -23.98 4.77 15.56
C VAL A 238 -22.48 4.69 15.32
N VAL A 239 -21.89 3.53 15.64
CA VAL A 239 -20.49 3.19 15.35
C VAL A 239 -20.46 2.32 14.12
N ILE A 240 -19.71 2.72 13.09
CA ILE A 240 -19.58 1.99 11.82
C ILE A 240 -18.15 1.48 11.72
N ASP A 241 -18.00 0.16 11.79
CA ASP A 241 -16.72 -0.54 11.73
C ASP A 241 -16.52 -1.16 10.33
N PHE A 242 -15.53 -0.67 9.59
CA PHE A 242 -15.10 -1.25 8.33
C PHE A 242 -14.05 -2.33 8.60
N TRP A 243 -14.39 -3.56 8.32
CA TRP A 243 -13.60 -4.72 8.70
C TRP A 243 -13.70 -5.87 7.68
N ALA A 244 -13.00 -6.97 7.92
CA ALA A 244 -13.19 -8.22 7.18
C ALA A 244 -12.68 -9.41 7.98
N THR A 245 -13.17 -10.62 7.67
CA THR A 245 -12.77 -11.85 8.35
C THR A 245 -11.30 -12.23 8.11
N TRP A 246 -10.74 -11.82 6.99
CA TRP A 246 -9.32 -12.02 6.62
C TRP A 246 -8.38 -10.93 7.18
N CYS A 247 -8.93 -9.86 7.79
CA CYS A 247 -8.16 -8.76 8.35
C CYS A 247 -7.70 -9.09 9.78
N GLY A 248 -6.47 -9.57 9.95
CA GLY A 248 -5.91 -9.95 11.25
C GLY A 248 -6.04 -8.85 12.32
N PRO A 249 -5.64 -7.60 12.07
CA PRO A 249 -5.84 -6.51 13.04
C PRO A 249 -7.31 -6.25 13.40
N CYS A 250 -8.25 -6.36 12.43
CA CYS A 250 -9.68 -6.20 12.70
C CYS A 250 -10.19 -7.29 13.65
N VAL A 251 -9.82 -8.54 13.37
CA VAL A 251 -10.17 -9.70 14.22
C VAL A 251 -9.60 -9.55 15.63
N ALA A 252 -8.38 -9.02 15.76
CA ALA A 252 -7.75 -8.79 17.06
C ALA A 252 -8.46 -7.72 17.91
N GLU A 253 -9.12 -6.74 17.28
CA GLU A 253 -9.90 -5.70 17.97
C GLU A 253 -11.33 -6.14 18.34
N MET A 254 -11.85 -7.21 17.74
CA MET A 254 -13.24 -7.65 17.91
C MET A 254 -13.65 -7.92 19.37
N PRO A 255 -12.82 -8.55 20.25
CA PRO A 255 -13.17 -8.70 21.67
C PRO A 255 -13.43 -7.36 22.38
N LYS A 256 -12.64 -6.32 22.08
CA LYS A 256 -12.86 -4.98 22.63
C LYS A 256 -14.15 -4.37 22.13
N LEU A 257 -14.44 -4.45 20.82
CA LEU A 257 -15.67 -3.92 20.24
C LEU A 257 -16.91 -4.62 20.84
N LYS A 258 -16.86 -5.94 21.05
CA LYS A 258 -17.94 -6.71 21.73
C LYS A 258 -18.19 -6.19 23.15
N SER A 259 -17.14 -5.95 23.92
CA SER A 259 -17.27 -5.38 25.28
C SER A 259 -17.91 -4.00 25.26
N LEU A 260 -17.44 -3.11 24.39
CA LEU A 260 -17.99 -1.75 24.25
C LEU A 260 -19.46 -1.78 23.81
N TYR A 261 -19.81 -2.65 22.85
CA TYR A 261 -21.20 -2.80 22.43
C TYR A 261 -22.10 -3.30 23.57
N ALA A 262 -21.66 -4.31 24.32
CA ALA A 262 -22.42 -4.80 25.48
C ALA A 262 -22.67 -3.70 26.53
N ASP A 263 -21.67 -2.84 26.77
CA ASP A 263 -21.77 -1.74 27.72
C ASP A 263 -22.69 -0.59 27.26
N TRP A 264 -22.85 -0.43 25.94
CA TRP A 264 -23.49 0.78 25.38
C TRP A 264 -24.82 0.56 24.64
N LYS A 265 -25.13 -0.67 24.16
CA LYS A 265 -26.33 -0.95 23.38
C LYS A 265 -27.64 -0.50 24.06
N ASP A 266 -27.72 -0.73 25.36
CA ASP A 266 -28.91 -0.36 26.15
C ASP A 266 -28.91 1.14 26.56
N LYS A 267 -27.82 1.86 26.26
CA LYS A 267 -27.68 3.30 26.45
C LYS A 267 -27.95 4.13 25.19
N GLY A 268 -28.44 3.47 24.13
CA GLY A 268 -28.75 4.15 22.86
C GLY A 268 -27.54 4.25 21.92
N VAL A 269 -26.72 3.20 21.87
CA VAL A 269 -25.67 3.05 20.88
C VAL A 269 -26.00 1.85 19.99
N GLU A 270 -25.73 1.96 18.69
CA GLU A 270 -25.78 0.86 17.75
C GLU A 270 -24.44 0.71 17.05
N PHE A 271 -24.05 -0.52 16.72
CA PHE A 271 -22.90 -0.78 15.89
C PHE A 271 -23.37 -1.30 14.53
N ILE A 272 -22.61 -1.02 13.48
CA ILE A 272 -22.78 -1.57 12.13
C ILE A 272 -21.41 -2.05 11.66
N GLY A 273 -21.29 -3.33 11.30
CA GLY A 273 -20.12 -3.84 10.62
C GLY A 273 -20.28 -3.69 9.10
N VAL A 274 -19.35 -3.03 8.45
CA VAL A 274 -19.25 -2.96 6.99
C VAL A 274 -18.16 -3.93 6.55
N SER A 275 -18.56 -5.09 6.02
CA SER A 275 -17.65 -6.15 5.62
C SER A 275 -17.04 -5.90 4.25
N LEU A 276 -15.70 -5.92 4.20
CA LEU A 276 -14.90 -5.96 2.97
C LEU A 276 -14.46 -7.39 2.63
N ASP A 277 -15.30 -8.39 2.96
CA ASP A 277 -15.01 -9.76 2.59
C ASP A 277 -15.10 -9.99 1.08
N GLN A 278 -14.48 -11.09 0.64
CA GLN A 278 -14.42 -11.49 -0.76
C GLN A 278 -15.83 -11.64 -1.37
N PRO A 279 -15.95 -11.64 -2.70
CA PRO A 279 -17.20 -12.00 -3.38
C PRO A 279 -17.80 -13.33 -2.92
N GLU A 280 -19.10 -13.48 -3.06
CA GLU A 280 -19.84 -14.66 -2.60
C GLU A 280 -19.35 -15.95 -3.29
N ASP A 281 -19.03 -15.88 -4.59
CA ASP A 281 -18.45 -16.97 -5.39
C ASP A 281 -17.06 -17.40 -4.90
N LYS A 282 -16.41 -16.53 -4.10
CA LYS A 282 -15.14 -16.81 -3.40
C LYS A 282 -15.32 -17.15 -1.92
N GLY A 283 -16.55 -17.39 -1.50
CA GLY A 283 -16.89 -17.79 -0.15
C GLY A 283 -16.96 -16.66 0.89
N GLY A 284 -16.92 -15.39 0.48
CA GLY A 284 -16.87 -14.25 1.40
C GLY A 284 -18.10 -14.16 2.31
N LEU A 285 -19.32 -14.29 1.77
CA LEU A 285 -20.54 -14.28 2.58
C LEU A 285 -20.59 -15.45 3.56
N THR A 286 -20.16 -16.63 3.13
CA THR A 286 -20.08 -17.83 3.99
C THR A 286 -19.10 -17.61 5.14
N ALA A 287 -17.92 -17.04 4.86
CA ALA A 287 -16.92 -16.71 5.88
C ALA A 287 -17.44 -15.68 6.88
N LEU A 288 -18.09 -14.62 6.39
CA LEU A 288 -18.72 -13.60 7.24
C LEU A 288 -19.76 -14.21 8.18
N LYS A 289 -20.73 -14.98 7.64
CA LYS A 289 -21.78 -15.65 8.44
C LYS A 289 -21.20 -16.58 9.49
N ALA A 290 -20.22 -17.40 9.12
CA ALA A 290 -19.54 -18.30 10.03
C ALA A 290 -18.83 -17.55 11.17
N TYR A 291 -18.14 -16.46 10.85
CA TYR A 291 -17.45 -15.64 11.84
C TYR A 291 -18.43 -14.95 12.79
N VAL A 292 -19.47 -14.30 12.26
CA VAL A 292 -20.52 -13.62 13.06
C VAL A 292 -21.17 -14.60 14.03
N THR A 293 -21.51 -15.79 13.57
CA THR A 293 -22.10 -16.85 14.42
C THR A 293 -21.13 -17.33 15.49
N LYS A 294 -19.90 -17.68 15.10
CA LYS A 294 -18.85 -18.18 16.00
C LYS A 294 -18.55 -17.17 17.11
N GLU A 295 -18.38 -15.93 16.75
CA GLU A 295 -18.02 -14.85 17.69
C GLU A 295 -19.24 -14.22 18.37
N SER A 296 -20.46 -14.62 18.00
CA SER A 296 -21.72 -14.07 18.53
C SER A 296 -21.77 -12.53 18.40
N LEU A 297 -21.43 -12.00 17.20
CA LEU A 297 -21.54 -10.58 16.94
C LEU A 297 -23.02 -10.21 16.85
N ALA A 298 -23.47 -9.30 17.74
CA ALA A 298 -24.88 -8.98 17.92
C ALA A 298 -25.36 -7.75 17.13
N TRP A 299 -24.48 -7.11 16.34
CA TRP A 299 -24.82 -5.94 15.53
C TRP A 299 -24.90 -6.27 14.04
N PRO A 300 -25.70 -5.49 13.27
CA PRO A 300 -25.94 -5.73 11.84
C PRO A 300 -24.66 -5.69 11.01
N GLN A 301 -24.63 -6.54 9.97
CA GLN A 301 -23.52 -6.64 9.04
C GLN A 301 -23.96 -6.21 7.64
N TYR A 302 -23.30 -5.16 7.09
CA TYR A 302 -23.44 -4.76 5.70
C TYR A 302 -22.39 -5.47 4.83
N TYR A 303 -22.82 -6.26 3.88
CA TYR A 303 -21.97 -7.02 2.97
C TYR A 303 -22.35 -6.73 1.52
N GLN A 304 -21.40 -6.21 0.73
CA GLN A 304 -21.56 -6.01 -0.71
C GLN A 304 -20.84 -7.07 -1.54
N GLY A 305 -19.84 -7.75 -0.97
CA GLY A 305 -19.10 -8.83 -1.63
C GLY A 305 -18.14 -8.40 -2.72
N ASN A 306 -17.72 -7.14 -2.72
CA ASN A 306 -16.82 -6.60 -3.73
C ASN A 306 -15.41 -6.32 -3.20
N PHE A 307 -15.05 -6.86 -2.03
CA PHE A 307 -13.72 -6.67 -1.44
C PHE A 307 -13.37 -5.17 -1.37
N TRP A 308 -12.19 -4.77 -1.83
CA TRP A 308 -11.76 -3.35 -1.88
C TRP A 308 -12.52 -2.48 -2.89
N ASP A 309 -13.32 -3.07 -3.75
CA ASP A 309 -14.16 -2.35 -4.73
C ASP A 309 -15.64 -2.29 -4.30
N SER A 310 -15.92 -2.51 -2.99
CA SER A 310 -17.24 -2.27 -2.41
C SER A 310 -17.63 -0.81 -2.55
N ASP A 311 -18.74 -0.54 -3.26
CA ASP A 311 -19.16 0.81 -3.65
C ASP A 311 -19.30 1.75 -2.45
N PHE A 312 -19.87 1.25 -1.35
CA PHE A 312 -20.02 2.04 -0.13
C PHE A 312 -18.65 2.44 0.44
N SER A 313 -17.73 1.50 0.61
CA SER A 313 -16.39 1.76 1.16
C SER A 313 -15.60 2.70 0.25
N VAL A 314 -15.64 2.47 -1.06
CA VAL A 314 -15.00 3.35 -2.06
C VAL A 314 -15.61 4.75 -2.04
N SER A 315 -16.94 4.87 -1.91
CA SER A 315 -17.63 6.17 -1.87
C SER A 315 -17.27 7.02 -0.65
N TRP A 316 -16.70 6.41 0.38
CA TRP A 316 -16.18 7.07 1.58
C TRP A 316 -14.65 7.06 1.65
N GLY A 317 -13.96 6.71 0.58
CA GLY A 317 -12.50 6.70 0.51
C GLY A 317 -11.82 5.72 1.47
N VAL A 318 -12.51 4.63 1.85
CA VAL A 318 -11.94 3.60 2.74
C VAL A 318 -10.99 2.73 1.94
N ASN A 319 -9.69 2.93 2.12
CA ASN A 319 -8.60 2.24 1.42
C ASN A 319 -7.74 1.37 2.35
N SER A 320 -8.05 1.35 3.63
CA SER A 320 -7.41 0.50 4.65
C SER A 320 -8.40 0.14 5.74
N ILE A 321 -8.24 -1.04 6.34
CA ILE A 321 -9.03 -1.52 7.49
C ILE A 321 -8.07 -2.04 8.57
N PRO A 322 -8.45 -1.95 9.87
CA PRO A 322 -9.74 -1.44 10.38
C PRO A 322 -9.88 0.09 10.25
N ALA A 323 -11.11 0.55 9.92
CA ALA A 323 -11.48 1.95 9.95
C ALA A 323 -12.81 2.10 10.68
N VAL A 324 -12.95 3.14 11.49
CA VAL A 324 -14.15 3.32 12.34
C VAL A 324 -14.68 4.72 12.18
N PHE A 325 -15.98 4.82 11.82
CA PHE A 325 -16.72 6.07 11.76
C PHE A 325 -17.72 6.14 12.93
N VAL A 326 -18.09 7.35 13.32
CA VAL A 326 -19.15 7.57 14.30
C VAL A 326 -20.15 8.57 13.75
N VAL A 327 -21.44 8.22 13.86
CA VAL A 327 -22.59 9.06 13.53
C VAL A 327 -23.29 9.45 14.83
N ASP A 328 -23.63 10.72 14.98
CA ASP A 328 -24.31 11.20 16.17
C ASP A 328 -25.81 10.84 16.21
N ALA A 329 -26.49 11.15 17.30
CA ALA A 329 -27.89 10.81 17.48
C ALA A 329 -28.85 11.54 16.52
N ASP A 330 -28.42 12.63 15.92
CA ASP A 330 -29.18 13.37 14.90
C ASP A 330 -29.01 12.75 13.49
N GLY A 331 -28.12 11.77 13.35
CA GLY A 331 -27.81 11.10 12.08
C GLY A 331 -26.71 11.81 11.29
N ASN A 332 -25.94 12.71 11.89
CA ASN A 332 -24.83 13.40 11.25
C ASN A 332 -23.51 12.66 11.48
N LEU A 333 -22.65 12.64 10.47
CA LEU A 333 -21.29 12.10 10.57
C LEU A 333 -20.49 12.93 11.59
N HIS A 334 -20.13 12.32 12.72
CA HIS A 334 -19.35 13.00 13.76
C HIS A 334 -17.84 12.84 13.54
N SER A 335 -17.38 11.64 13.19
CA SER A 335 -15.96 11.35 12.99
C SER A 335 -15.75 10.24 11.97
N THR A 336 -14.70 10.35 11.19
CA THR A 336 -14.20 9.31 10.29
C THR A 336 -12.87 8.72 10.74
N ASP A 337 -12.37 9.13 11.91
CA ASP A 337 -11.14 8.68 12.55
C ASP A 337 -11.40 8.37 14.03
N ALA A 338 -12.29 7.43 14.29
CA ALA A 338 -12.72 7.08 15.65
C ALA A 338 -12.04 5.82 16.20
N ARG A 339 -11.19 5.14 15.39
CA ARG A 339 -10.44 3.97 15.85
C ARG A 339 -9.57 4.31 17.05
N GLY A 340 -9.70 3.53 18.13
CA GLY A 340 -8.97 3.77 19.39
C GLY A 340 -9.47 4.95 20.23
N LYS A 341 -10.52 5.67 19.77
CA LYS A 341 -11.08 6.87 20.45
C LYS A 341 -12.55 6.68 20.86
N LEU A 342 -13.12 5.49 20.66
CA LEU A 342 -14.56 5.26 20.94
C LEU A 342 -14.92 5.53 22.38
N GLU A 343 -14.06 5.20 23.34
CA GLU A 343 -14.27 5.40 24.78
C GLU A 343 -14.31 6.89 25.18
N GLU A 344 -13.79 7.77 24.34
CA GLU A 344 -13.88 9.23 24.49
C GLU A 344 -15.11 9.79 23.74
N ILE A 345 -15.25 9.43 22.46
CA ILE A 345 -16.24 10.02 21.54
C ILE A 345 -17.67 9.61 21.91
N VAL A 346 -17.93 8.31 22.14
CA VAL A 346 -19.28 7.81 22.32
C VAL A 346 -19.93 8.32 23.59
N PRO A 347 -19.27 8.30 24.78
CA PRO A 347 -19.86 8.89 25.99
C PRO A 347 -20.14 10.39 25.88
N ALA A 348 -19.28 11.14 25.18
CA ALA A 348 -19.49 12.58 24.97
C ALA A 348 -20.74 12.85 24.12
N LEU A 349 -20.96 12.03 23.05
CA LEU A 349 -22.16 12.15 22.21
C LEU A 349 -23.45 11.75 22.96
N LEU A 350 -23.39 10.70 23.77
CA LEU A 350 -24.51 10.30 24.61
C LEU A 350 -24.88 11.41 25.59
N ALA A 351 -23.90 12.01 26.27
CA ALA A 351 -24.13 13.13 27.19
C ALA A 351 -24.74 14.35 26.47
N ARG A 352 -24.28 14.68 25.26
CA ARG A 352 -24.86 15.76 24.43
C ARG A 352 -26.29 15.45 24.04
N ARG A 353 -26.63 14.25 23.61
CA ARG A 353 -28.00 13.79 23.29
C ARG A 353 -28.91 13.94 24.50
N ASP A 354 -28.48 13.43 25.66
CA ASP A 354 -29.29 13.41 26.88
C ASP A 354 -29.51 14.82 27.43
N ALA A 355 -28.54 15.73 27.23
CA ALA A 355 -28.70 17.13 27.56
C ALA A 355 -29.74 17.87 26.69
N ALA A 356 -29.71 17.54 25.36
CA ALA A 356 -30.67 18.10 24.41
C ALA A 356 -32.11 17.60 24.62
N ALA A 357 -32.28 16.39 25.15
CA ALA A 357 -33.59 15.79 25.45
C ALA A 357 -34.23 16.33 26.73
N LYS A 358 -33.49 17.07 27.57
CA LYS A 358 -34.06 17.70 28.78
C LYS A 358 -34.84 18.95 28.38
N PRO A 359 -36.14 19.10 28.83
CA PRO A 359 -36.87 20.31 28.54
C PRO A 359 -36.15 21.49 29.19
N ALA A 360 -36.08 22.62 28.47
CA ALA A 360 -35.62 23.89 29.04
C ALA A 360 -36.57 24.27 30.20
N ASN A 361 -36.03 24.33 31.42
CA ASN A 361 -36.77 24.77 32.60
C ASN A 361 -37.12 26.25 32.49
#